data_112ef1e7c5eaa5a7820975c3844f4a96
#
_entry.id   112ef1e7c5eaa5a7820975c3844f4a96
#
_cell.length_a   1.000
_cell.length_b   1.000
_cell.length_c   1.000
_cell.angle_alpha   90.00
_cell.angle_beta   90.00
_cell.angle_gamma   90.00
#
_symmetry.space_group_name_H-M   'P 1'
#
loop_
_entity.id
_entity.type
_entity.pdbx_description
1 polymer ?
#
loop_
_entity_poly.entity_id
_entity_poly.type
_entity_poly.pdbx_seq_one_letter_code
_entity_poly.pdbx_strand_id
1 'polypeptide(L)'
;MELLTRLVDRSRTESVAAINDLGRWMADAAVTYGRGSEASSTVVLDPCRYNPTFRENEFLARTIGAQVAHAGELVVSKDGVELVSGIKRTKITTIVRRVDDDLLDPNCFRPDSLVGLPELCKAWKNGLVNIVNPPGSGVASIRSFTQLVPEMIREFLGEEPALPVAVSRACSAPDVMQKLIENPARFAVRTNDQMHPARPCFGDSATKAETLSMLDAVRRDPEKFVRRDLLPVSEPRGFNLRVFSSMGKGFYMPRCGIGRHCQSDGGATLAINDDVSACFVG
;
A
#
# COMPACT_ATOMS: atom_id res chain seq x y z
N MET A 1 13.46 -7.25 -1.20
CA MET A 1 13.80 -7.34 0.22
C MET A 1 14.95 -8.29 0.49
N GLU A 2 14.93 -9.54 -0.01
CA GLU A 2 16.04 -10.51 0.17
C GLU A 2 17.39 -10.00 -0.38
N LEU A 3 17.39 -9.25 -1.48
CA LEU A 3 18.59 -8.56 -2.01
C LEU A 3 19.08 -7.45 -1.07
N LEU A 4 18.17 -6.72 -0.44
CA LEU A 4 18.52 -5.68 0.55
C LEU A 4 19.12 -6.28 1.82
N THR A 5 18.62 -7.44 2.25
CA THR A 5 19.18 -8.18 3.40
C THR A 5 20.61 -8.67 3.12
N ARG A 6 20.95 -8.94 1.85
CA ARG A 6 22.29 -9.35 1.42
C ARG A 6 23.26 -8.20 1.22
N LEU A 7 22.75 -6.98 0.94
CA LEU A 7 23.56 -5.77 0.71
C LEU A 7 23.86 -4.98 1.98
N VAL A 8 23.15 -5.27 3.08
CA VAL A 8 23.44 -4.67 4.37
C VAL A 8 24.76 -5.24 4.87
N ASP A 9 25.74 -4.38 5.06
CA ASP A 9 27.04 -4.71 5.63
C ASP A 9 26.85 -5.54 6.92
N ARG A 10 27.48 -6.71 6.97
CA ARG A 10 27.42 -7.62 8.12
C ARG A 10 27.85 -7.02 9.45
N SER A 11 28.51 -5.85 9.42
CA SER A 11 28.88 -5.08 10.63
C SER A 11 27.69 -4.46 11.37
N ARG A 12 26.45 -4.49 10.78
CA ARG A 12 25.22 -3.93 11.37
C ARG A 12 24.17 -5.02 11.58
N THR A 13 24.48 -5.97 12.45
CA THR A 13 23.62 -7.12 12.78
C THR A 13 22.25 -6.72 13.34
N GLU A 14 22.13 -5.58 14.03
CA GLU A 14 20.85 -5.09 14.58
C GLU A 14 19.80 -4.79 13.50
N SER A 15 20.22 -4.37 12.31
CA SER A 15 19.34 -3.99 11.23
C SER A 15 18.68 -5.19 10.53
N VAL A 16 19.37 -6.31 10.45
CA VAL A 16 18.80 -7.56 9.88
C VAL A 16 17.77 -8.15 10.84
N ALA A 17 18.02 -8.07 12.15
CA ALA A 17 17.08 -8.47 13.17
C ALA A 17 15.76 -7.67 13.08
N ALA A 18 15.84 -6.34 12.89
CA ALA A 18 14.66 -5.49 12.79
C ALA A 18 13.74 -5.82 11.60
N ILE A 19 14.30 -6.26 10.47
CA ILE A 19 13.51 -6.69 9.30
C ILE A 19 12.83 -8.04 9.58
N ASN A 20 13.52 -8.95 10.24
CA ASN A 20 12.96 -10.25 10.63
C ASN A 20 11.85 -10.10 11.67
N ASP A 21 11.98 -9.12 12.57
CA ASP A 21 10.96 -8.83 13.57
C ASP A 21 9.65 -8.30 12.95
N LEU A 22 9.72 -7.52 11.86
CA LEU A 22 8.52 -7.09 11.14
C LEU A 22 7.65 -8.30 10.72
N GLY A 23 8.27 -9.35 10.22
CA GLY A 23 7.57 -10.57 9.84
C GLY A 23 6.88 -11.24 11.02
N ARG A 24 7.53 -11.30 12.19
CA ARG A 24 6.91 -11.83 13.43
C ARG A 24 5.72 -10.98 13.85
N TRP A 25 5.86 -9.65 13.84
CA TRP A 25 4.76 -8.74 14.18
C TRP A 25 3.59 -8.84 13.21
N MET A 26 3.84 -9.05 11.93
CA MET A 26 2.79 -9.32 10.95
C MET A 26 2.12 -10.68 11.20
N ALA A 27 2.89 -11.71 11.58
CA ALA A 27 2.34 -13.00 11.98
C ALA A 27 1.49 -12.88 13.25
N ASP A 28 1.96 -12.14 14.25
CA ASP A 28 1.21 -11.86 15.48
C ASP A 28 -0.07 -11.06 15.19
N ALA A 29 -0.05 -10.12 14.29
CA ALA A 29 -1.24 -9.42 13.84
C ALA A 29 -2.23 -10.37 13.16
N ALA A 30 -1.76 -11.23 12.26
CA ALA A 30 -2.58 -12.24 11.61
C ALA A 30 -3.23 -13.20 12.61
N VAL A 31 -2.50 -13.60 13.64
CA VAL A 31 -3.02 -14.44 14.74
C VAL A 31 -3.97 -13.67 15.66
N THR A 32 -3.63 -12.45 16.03
CA THR A 32 -4.43 -11.62 16.96
C THR A 32 -5.80 -11.28 16.39
N TYR A 33 -5.86 -10.97 15.10
CA TYR A 33 -7.12 -10.66 14.41
C TYR A 33 -7.72 -11.90 13.73
N GLY A 34 -7.01 -13.03 13.74
CA GLY A 34 -7.44 -14.30 13.16
C GLY A 34 -8.18 -15.15 14.16
N ARG A 35 -9.09 -16.00 13.67
CA ARG A 35 -9.80 -17.00 14.47
C ARG A 35 -9.03 -18.33 14.61
N GLY A 36 -7.77 -18.38 14.16
CA GLY A 36 -6.94 -19.57 14.22
C GLY A 36 -5.54 -19.26 14.75
N SER A 37 -4.99 -20.19 15.52
CA SER A 37 -3.72 -20.02 16.22
C SER A 37 -2.49 -20.55 15.48
N GLU A 38 -2.65 -21.13 14.29
CA GLU A 38 -1.55 -21.78 13.57
C GLU A 38 -1.16 -21.05 12.30
N ALA A 39 0.13 -20.73 12.14
CA ALA A 39 0.70 -20.14 10.94
C ALA A 39 0.51 -21.03 9.69
N SER A 40 0.38 -22.34 9.88
CA SER A 40 0.10 -23.31 8.82
C SER A 40 -1.27 -23.14 8.15
N SER A 41 -2.20 -22.45 8.81
CA SER A 41 -3.53 -22.12 8.28
C SER A 41 -3.61 -20.72 7.65
N THR A 42 -2.50 -20.06 7.49
CA THR A 42 -2.39 -18.72 6.90
C THR A 42 -1.83 -18.78 5.48
N VAL A 43 -2.41 -18.00 4.59
CA VAL A 43 -1.89 -17.78 3.23
C VAL A 43 -1.70 -16.29 2.95
N VAL A 44 -0.76 -15.98 2.07
CA VAL A 44 -0.62 -14.67 1.44
C VAL A 44 -1.31 -14.73 0.09
N LEU A 45 -2.45 -14.04 -0.05
CA LEU A 45 -3.19 -13.97 -1.29
C LEU A 45 -2.50 -12.99 -2.25
N ASP A 46 -1.90 -13.52 -3.30
CA ASP A 46 -1.16 -12.79 -4.33
C ASP A 46 -1.97 -12.74 -5.63
N PRO A 47 -1.96 -11.64 -6.39
CA PRO A 47 -2.69 -11.55 -7.65
C PRO A 47 -2.22 -12.58 -8.69
N CYS A 48 -0.91 -12.69 -8.89
CA CYS A 48 -0.31 -13.65 -9.83
C CYS A 48 1.22 -13.61 -9.77
N ARG A 49 1.86 -14.65 -10.33
CA ARG A 49 3.34 -14.77 -10.38
C ARG A 49 4.05 -13.65 -11.15
N TYR A 50 3.35 -12.95 -12.03
CA TYR A 50 3.89 -11.85 -12.85
C TYR A 50 3.70 -10.48 -12.17
N ASN A 51 3.10 -10.47 -10.98
CA ASN A 51 3.00 -9.25 -10.18
C ASN A 51 4.41 -8.75 -9.80
N PRO A 52 4.73 -7.47 -10.01
CA PRO A 52 6.02 -6.89 -9.62
C PRO A 52 6.39 -7.12 -8.16
N THR A 53 5.39 -7.24 -7.26
CA THR A 53 5.60 -7.49 -5.83
C THR A 53 5.62 -8.98 -5.46
N PHE A 54 5.56 -9.91 -6.41
CA PHE A 54 5.50 -11.35 -6.13
C PHE A 54 6.65 -11.82 -5.23
N ARG A 55 7.89 -11.39 -5.50
CA ARG A 55 9.05 -11.75 -4.67
C ARG A 55 8.97 -11.20 -3.25
N GLU A 56 8.41 -10.01 -3.09
CA GLU A 56 8.11 -9.44 -1.78
C GLU A 56 7.08 -10.29 -1.03
N ASN A 57 6.04 -10.74 -1.74
CA ASN A 57 4.98 -11.57 -1.17
C ASN A 57 5.48 -12.98 -0.80
N GLU A 58 6.39 -13.58 -1.59
CA GLU A 58 7.08 -14.82 -1.23
C GLU A 58 7.93 -14.65 0.04
N PHE A 59 8.69 -13.55 0.12
CA PHE A 59 9.49 -13.25 1.30
C PHE A 59 8.60 -13.06 2.54
N LEU A 60 7.51 -12.31 2.42
CA LEU A 60 6.54 -12.13 3.49
C LEU A 60 5.97 -13.46 3.95
N ALA A 61 5.49 -14.30 3.03
CA ALA A 61 4.92 -15.60 3.34
C ALA A 61 5.92 -16.47 4.13
N ARG A 62 7.16 -16.57 3.66
CA ARG A 62 8.22 -17.32 4.37
C ARG A 62 8.47 -16.78 5.78
N THR A 63 8.50 -15.45 5.93
CA THR A 63 8.81 -14.80 7.22
C THR A 63 7.72 -15.03 8.25
N ILE A 64 6.45 -15.11 7.83
CA ILE A 64 5.30 -15.37 8.72
C ILE A 64 4.94 -16.86 8.83
N GLY A 65 5.73 -17.76 8.23
CA GLY A 65 5.44 -19.18 8.24
C GLY A 65 4.22 -19.60 7.41
N ALA A 66 3.84 -18.78 6.44
CA ALA A 66 2.73 -19.00 5.50
C ALA A 66 3.23 -19.40 4.11
N GLN A 67 2.28 -19.66 3.21
CA GLN A 67 2.57 -19.86 1.80
C GLN A 67 1.82 -18.83 0.94
N VAL A 68 2.36 -18.55 -0.24
CA VAL A 68 1.65 -17.75 -1.25
C VAL A 68 0.58 -18.61 -1.89
N ALA A 69 -0.60 -18.03 -2.07
CA ALA A 69 -1.69 -18.64 -2.82
C ALA A 69 -2.32 -17.64 -3.79
N HIS A 70 -2.80 -18.14 -4.91
CA HIS A 70 -3.57 -17.37 -5.88
C HIS A 70 -5.06 -17.75 -5.78
N ALA A 71 -5.95 -16.88 -6.25
CA ALA A 71 -7.39 -17.12 -6.16
C ALA A 71 -7.82 -18.48 -6.75
N GLY A 72 -7.21 -18.91 -7.85
CA GLY A 72 -7.50 -20.21 -8.48
C GLY A 72 -7.08 -21.44 -7.67
N GLU A 73 -6.30 -21.25 -6.60
CA GLU A 73 -5.88 -22.33 -5.68
C GLU A 73 -6.75 -22.38 -4.42
N LEU A 74 -7.66 -21.41 -4.26
CA LEU A 74 -8.54 -21.28 -3.10
C LEU A 74 -9.99 -21.59 -3.47
N VAL A 75 -10.71 -22.23 -2.56
CA VAL A 75 -12.14 -22.52 -2.70
C VAL A 75 -12.87 -22.03 -1.47
N VAL A 76 -13.93 -21.25 -1.69
CA VAL A 76 -14.85 -20.82 -0.64
C VAL A 76 -16.02 -21.80 -0.59
N SER A 77 -16.36 -22.25 0.60
CA SER A 77 -17.52 -23.12 0.87
C SER A 77 -18.30 -22.62 2.08
N LYS A 78 -19.43 -23.29 2.39
CA LYS A 78 -20.18 -23.03 3.63
C LYS A 78 -19.38 -23.25 4.92
N ASP A 79 -18.31 -24.05 4.85
CA ASP A 79 -17.49 -24.44 6.01
C ASP A 79 -16.23 -23.58 6.15
N GLY A 80 -15.97 -22.69 5.19
CA GLY A 80 -14.83 -21.76 5.18
C GLY A 80 -14.08 -21.70 3.86
N VAL A 81 -12.81 -21.32 3.95
CA VAL A 81 -11.89 -21.23 2.81
C VAL A 81 -10.89 -22.38 2.89
N GLU A 82 -10.64 -23.03 1.78
CA GLU A 82 -9.67 -24.12 1.65
C GLU A 82 -8.67 -23.81 0.53
N LEU A 83 -7.41 -24.12 0.81
CA LEU A 83 -6.36 -24.19 -0.21
C LEU A 83 -6.35 -25.61 -0.80
N VAL A 84 -6.40 -25.67 -2.12
CA VAL A 84 -6.44 -26.93 -2.88
C VAL A 84 -5.11 -27.13 -3.60
N SER A 85 -4.40 -28.20 -3.25
CA SER A 85 -3.14 -28.57 -3.91
C SER A 85 -3.23 -30.06 -4.31
N GLY A 86 -3.58 -30.28 -5.58
CA GLY A 86 -3.92 -31.63 -6.07
C GLY A 86 -5.12 -32.21 -5.32
N ILE A 87 -4.94 -33.33 -4.64
CA ILE A 87 -5.98 -33.98 -3.83
C ILE A 87 -6.05 -33.44 -2.39
N LYS A 88 -5.04 -32.69 -1.97
CA LYS A 88 -4.96 -32.17 -0.60
C LYS A 88 -5.78 -30.87 -0.48
N ARG A 89 -6.60 -30.83 0.57
CA ARG A 89 -7.33 -29.63 0.99
C ARG A 89 -6.85 -29.22 2.38
N THR A 90 -6.52 -27.93 2.51
CA THR A 90 -6.07 -27.37 3.78
C THR A 90 -6.98 -26.23 4.15
N LYS A 91 -7.64 -26.28 5.29
CA LYS A 91 -8.49 -25.20 5.78
C LYS A 91 -7.64 -23.96 6.06
N ILE A 92 -8.07 -22.81 5.53
CA ILE A 92 -7.42 -21.51 5.73
C ILE A 92 -8.26 -20.70 6.69
N THR A 93 -7.63 -20.25 7.77
CA THR A 93 -8.26 -19.43 8.80
C THR A 93 -7.91 -17.94 8.63
N THR A 94 -6.77 -17.65 8.00
CA THR A 94 -6.29 -16.28 7.81
C THR A 94 -5.72 -16.08 6.41
N ILE A 95 -6.12 -14.98 5.79
CA ILE A 95 -5.59 -14.51 4.51
C ILE A 95 -4.89 -13.18 4.72
N VAL A 96 -3.58 -13.13 4.49
CA VAL A 96 -2.85 -11.87 4.36
C VAL A 96 -3.04 -11.37 2.93
N ARG A 97 -3.79 -10.31 2.80
CA ARG A 97 -4.25 -9.80 1.50
C ARG A 97 -3.18 -8.95 0.81
N ARG A 98 -2.83 -9.32 -0.42
CA ARG A 98 -1.96 -8.55 -1.33
C ARG A 98 -2.66 -8.24 -2.65
N VAL A 99 -3.97 -8.38 -2.68
CA VAL A 99 -4.89 -7.99 -3.76
C VAL A 99 -5.65 -6.76 -3.31
N ASP A 100 -5.82 -5.79 -4.20
CA ASP A 100 -6.54 -4.54 -3.90
C ASP A 100 -8.04 -4.78 -3.67
N ASP A 101 -8.71 -3.87 -2.96
CA ASP A 101 -10.10 -4.05 -2.56
C ASP A 101 -11.04 -4.33 -3.72
N ASP A 102 -10.94 -3.53 -4.78
CA ASP A 102 -11.83 -3.63 -5.94
C ASP A 102 -11.63 -4.92 -6.77
N LEU A 103 -10.48 -5.58 -6.61
CA LEU A 103 -10.16 -6.84 -7.26
C LEU A 103 -10.36 -8.07 -6.36
N LEU A 104 -10.65 -7.86 -5.06
CA LEU A 104 -10.60 -8.92 -4.04
C LEU A 104 -11.68 -9.99 -4.21
N ASP A 105 -12.90 -9.59 -4.52
CA ASP A 105 -14.05 -10.49 -4.68
C ASP A 105 -14.95 -9.98 -5.82
N PRO A 106 -15.04 -10.70 -6.95
CA PRO A 106 -15.84 -10.28 -8.10
C PRO A 106 -17.34 -10.21 -7.81
N ASN A 107 -17.82 -10.87 -6.76
CA ASN A 107 -19.24 -10.82 -6.39
C ASN A 107 -19.59 -9.57 -5.55
N CYS A 108 -18.57 -8.89 -5.00
CA CYS A 108 -18.76 -7.72 -4.15
C CYS A 108 -18.25 -6.43 -4.78
N PHE A 109 -17.26 -6.54 -5.67
CA PHE A 109 -16.53 -5.41 -6.26
C PHE A 109 -16.57 -5.50 -7.80
N ARG A 110 -15.42 -5.51 -8.44
CA ARG A 110 -15.32 -5.59 -9.90
C ARG A 110 -15.62 -6.99 -10.43
N PRO A 111 -16.71 -7.18 -11.19
CA PRO A 111 -17.11 -8.51 -11.68
C PRO A 111 -16.15 -9.10 -12.72
N ASP A 112 -15.28 -8.27 -13.31
CA ASP A 112 -14.25 -8.67 -14.27
C ASP A 112 -12.90 -9.03 -13.61
N SER A 113 -12.82 -9.06 -12.27
CA SER A 113 -11.62 -9.46 -11.57
C SER A 113 -11.29 -10.93 -11.80
N LEU A 114 -10.10 -11.19 -12.36
CA LEU A 114 -9.55 -12.54 -12.56
C LEU A 114 -8.60 -12.97 -11.43
N VAL A 115 -8.28 -12.08 -10.50
CA VAL A 115 -7.33 -12.32 -9.40
C VAL A 115 -8.01 -12.36 -8.03
N GLY A 116 -9.29 -12.06 -8.00
CA GLY A 116 -10.12 -12.11 -6.80
C GLY A 116 -10.71 -13.50 -6.56
N LEU A 117 -11.10 -13.74 -5.32
CA LEU A 117 -11.73 -14.99 -4.88
C LEU A 117 -13.24 -14.77 -4.70
N PRO A 118 -14.10 -15.36 -5.54
CA PRO A 118 -15.55 -15.25 -5.40
C PRO A 118 -16.05 -15.70 -4.02
N GLU A 119 -17.05 -15.02 -3.46
CA GLU A 119 -17.66 -15.30 -2.14
C GLU A 119 -16.73 -15.04 -0.93
N LEU A 120 -15.51 -14.53 -1.14
CA LEU A 120 -14.56 -14.28 -0.06
C LEU A 120 -15.09 -13.27 0.97
N CYS A 121 -15.70 -12.18 0.50
CA CYS A 121 -16.27 -11.15 1.38
C CYS A 121 -17.42 -11.70 2.23
N LYS A 122 -18.22 -12.63 1.69
CA LYS A 122 -19.28 -13.30 2.41
C LYS A 122 -18.73 -14.25 3.47
N ALA A 123 -17.70 -15.03 3.12
CA ALA A 123 -17.00 -15.89 4.10
C ALA A 123 -16.41 -15.07 5.24
N TRP A 124 -15.79 -13.94 4.94
CA TRP A 124 -15.25 -13.02 5.94
C TRP A 124 -16.34 -12.43 6.84
N LYS A 125 -17.42 -11.90 6.27
CA LYS A 125 -18.58 -11.37 7.05
C LYS A 125 -19.16 -12.41 7.99
N ASN A 126 -19.25 -13.65 7.54
CA ASN A 126 -19.73 -14.79 8.34
C ASN A 126 -18.71 -15.28 9.37
N GLY A 127 -17.50 -14.72 9.38
CA GLY A 127 -16.43 -15.08 10.29
C GLY A 127 -15.81 -16.46 10.04
N LEU A 128 -15.92 -16.96 8.82
CA LEU A 128 -15.35 -18.25 8.40
C LEU A 128 -13.86 -18.13 8.05
N VAL A 129 -13.40 -16.93 7.75
CA VAL A 129 -11.99 -16.61 7.48
C VAL A 129 -11.70 -15.20 7.98
N ASN A 130 -10.46 -14.96 8.41
CA ASN A 130 -9.97 -13.63 8.70
C ASN A 130 -9.18 -13.07 7.51
N ILE A 131 -9.27 -11.76 7.26
CA ILE A 131 -8.53 -11.08 6.20
C ILE A 131 -7.73 -9.91 6.80
N VAL A 132 -6.43 -9.91 6.59
CA VAL A 132 -5.50 -8.86 7.02
C VAL A 132 -4.86 -8.21 5.78
N ASN A 133 -5.04 -6.95 5.50
CA ASN A 133 -5.99 -6.00 6.09
C ASN A 133 -7.42 -6.28 5.59
N PRO A 134 -8.45 -5.95 6.39
CA PRO A 134 -9.82 -6.27 6.02
C PRO A 134 -10.28 -5.54 4.76
N PRO A 135 -11.30 -6.06 4.06
CA PRO A 135 -11.95 -5.35 2.96
C PRO A 135 -12.42 -3.96 3.39
N GLY A 136 -12.22 -2.96 2.54
CA GLY A 136 -12.49 -1.54 2.83
C GLY A 136 -11.29 -0.76 3.37
N SER A 137 -10.22 -1.42 3.83
CA SER A 137 -9.00 -0.74 4.30
C SER A 137 -8.26 0.02 3.19
N GLY A 138 -8.55 -0.26 1.92
CA GLY A 138 -8.02 0.46 0.76
C GLY A 138 -8.36 1.95 0.75
N VAL A 139 -9.38 2.39 1.50
CA VAL A 139 -9.69 3.82 1.68
C VAL A 139 -8.48 4.62 2.16
N ALA A 140 -7.62 4.04 2.98
CA ALA A 140 -6.38 4.66 3.43
C ALA A 140 -5.35 4.89 2.30
N SER A 141 -5.51 4.22 1.16
CA SER A 141 -4.68 4.40 -0.05
C SER A 141 -5.20 5.50 -0.98
N ILE A 142 -6.41 6.00 -0.77
CA ILE A 142 -7.00 7.12 -1.52
C ILE A 142 -6.26 8.40 -1.11
N ARG A 143 -5.69 9.10 -2.09
CA ARG A 143 -4.82 10.26 -1.79
C ARG A 143 -5.55 11.42 -1.13
N SER A 144 -6.80 11.68 -1.51
CA SER A 144 -7.63 12.70 -0.87
C SER A 144 -7.94 12.39 0.60
N PHE A 145 -7.85 11.13 1.02
CA PHE A 145 -8.03 10.74 2.43
C PHE A 145 -6.98 11.40 3.34
N THR A 146 -5.79 11.71 2.81
CA THR A 146 -4.73 12.38 3.59
C THR A 146 -5.15 13.73 4.18
N GLN A 147 -6.11 14.42 3.57
CA GLN A 147 -6.62 15.70 4.11
C GLN A 147 -7.37 15.52 5.43
N LEU A 148 -7.97 14.35 5.66
CA LEU A 148 -8.74 14.06 6.87
C LEU A 148 -7.84 13.62 8.04
N VAL A 149 -6.63 13.14 7.77
CA VAL A 149 -5.75 12.57 8.81
C VAL A 149 -5.46 13.55 9.95
N PRO A 150 -5.11 14.83 9.71
CA PRO A 150 -4.88 15.78 10.79
C PRO A 150 -6.11 16.03 11.65
N GLU A 151 -7.29 16.09 11.03
CA GLU A 151 -8.56 16.29 11.71
C GLU A 151 -8.93 15.06 12.55
N MET A 152 -8.73 13.88 12.01
CA MET A 152 -8.95 12.61 12.72
C MET A 152 -8.04 12.48 13.94
N ILE A 153 -6.77 12.88 13.84
CA ILE A 153 -5.84 12.89 14.99
C ILE A 153 -6.38 13.80 16.10
N ARG A 154 -6.82 15.01 15.76
CA ARG A 154 -7.36 15.96 16.75
C ARG A 154 -8.66 15.45 17.38
N GLU A 155 -9.57 14.95 16.55
CA GLU A 155 -10.90 14.53 17.00
C GLU A 155 -10.87 13.25 17.82
N PHE A 156 -10.12 12.23 17.37
CA PHE A 156 -10.14 10.91 18.00
C PHE A 156 -9.06 10.72 19.07
N LEU A 157 -7.92 11.40 18.95
CA LEU A 157 -6.81 11.25 19.88
C LEU A 157 -6.66 12.46 20.82
N GLY A 158 -7.28 13.61 20.49
CA GLY A 158 -7.09 14.86 21.23
C GLY A 158 -5.67 15.43 21.14
N GLU A 159 -4.94 15.07 20.08
CA GLU A 159 -3.53 15.41 19.89
C GLU A 159 -3.33 16.28 18.65
N GLU A 160 -2.26 17.06 18.60
CA GLU A 160 -1.79 17.67 17.37
C GLU A 160 -0.92 16.67 16.57
N PRO A 161 -1.02 16.66 15.21
CA PRO A 161 -0.18 15.83 14.40
C PRO A 161 1.31 16.09 14.65
N ALA A 162 2.06 15.04 15.06
CA ALA A 162 3.49 15.14 15.31
C ALA A 162 4.31 15.43 14.03
N LEU A 163 3.79 15.03 12.87
CA LEU A 163 4.43 15.26 11.58
C LEU A 163 3.48 16.04 10.66
N PRO A 164 3.99 17.00 9.87
CA PRO A 164 3.19 17.68 8.87
C PRO A 164 2.75 16.70 7.78
N VAL A 165 1.47 16.69 7.47
CA VAL A 165 0.92 15.84 6.41
C VAL A 165 0.91 16.61 5.09
N ALA A 166 1.51 16.04 4.06
CA ALA A 166 1.43 16.55 2.69
C ALA A 166 0.03 16.30 2.12
N VAL A 167 -0.89 17.22 2.40
CA VAL A 167 -2.31 17.09 2.08
C VAL A 167 -2.54 17.07 0.57
N SER A 168 -3.21 16.03 0.09
CA SER A 168 -3.72 15.94 -1.28
C SER A 168 -5.19 16.33 -1.31
N ARG A 169 -5.54 17.36 -2.08
CA ARG A 169 -6.90 17.89 -2.17
C ARG A 169 -7.56 17.46 -3.47
N ALA A 170 -8.81 17.02 -3.40
CA ALA A 170 -9.58 16.62 -4.57
C ALA A 170 -9.79 17.81 -5.53
N CYS A 171 -9.54 17.59 -6.82
CA CYS A 171 -9.71 18.62 -7.83
C CYS A 171 -11.20 18.94 -8.14
N SER A 172 -12.11 18.11 -7.67
CA SER A 172 -13.55 18.34 -7.73
C SER A 172 -14.02 19.54 -6.89
N ALA A 173 -13.26 19.94 -5.88
CA ALA A 173 -13.57 21.14 -5.09
C ALA A 173 -13.28 22.41 -5.93
N PRO A 174 -14.25 23.34 -6.08
CA PRO A 174 -14.12 24.51 -6.96
C PRO A 174 -12.90 25.38 -6.65
N ASP A 175 -12.63 25.64 -5.37
CA ASP A 175 -11.49 26.44 -4.92
C ASP A 175 -10.15 25.77 -5.21
N VAL A 176 -10.12 24.43 -5.17
CA VAL A 176 -8.94 23.62 -5.49
C VAL A 176 -8.64 23.70 -6.97
N MET A 177 -9.68 23.54 -7.81
CA MET A 177 -9.57 23.62 -9.26
C MET A 177 -9.17 25.01 -9.72
N GLN A 178 -9.77 26.05 -9.15
CA GLN A 178 -9.44 27.44 -9.48
C GLN A 178 -7.94 27.72 -9.24
N LYS A 179 -7.43 27.39 -8.06
CA LYS A 179 -6.01 27.60 -7.71
C LYS A 179 -5.06 26.81 -8.62
N LEU A 180 -5.47 25.59 -9.04
CA LEU A 180 -4.68 24.79 -9.99
C LEU A 180 -4.60 25.48 -11.36
N ILE A 181 -5.70 26.05 -11.86
CA ILE A 181 -5.73 26.77 -13.15
C ILE A 181 -4.91 28.05 -13.08
N GLU A 182 -5.03 28.80 -12.01
CA GLU A 182 -4.32 30.09 -11.82
C GLU A 182 -2.79 29.91 -11.75
N ASN A 183 -2.32 28.85 -11.10
CA ASN A 183 -0.89 28.65 -10.92
C ASN A 183 -0.50 27.16 -10.91
N PRO A 184 -0.57 26.47 -12.07
CA PRO A 184 -0.27 25.04 -12.15
C PRO A 184 1.17 24.68 -11.74
N ALA A 185 2.11 25.63 -11.90
CA ALA A 185 3.52 25.42 -11.53
C ALA A 185 3.75 25.14 -10.04
N ARG A 186 2.82 25.50 -9.17
CA ARG A 186 2.93 25.26 -7.72
C ARG A 186 2.53 23.85 -7.28
N PHE A 187 1.94 23.06 -8.17
CA PHE A 187 1.26 21.84 -7.76
C PHE A 187 1.77 20.60 -8.48
N ALA A 188 1.79 19.50 -7.74
CA ALA A 188 1.80 18.17 -8.32
C ALA A 188 0.37 17.67 -8.45
N VAL A 189 0.00 17.18 -9.64
CA VAL A 189 -1.30 16.56 -9.91
C VAL A 189 -1.12 15.06 -10.12
N ARG A 190 -1.96 14.27 -9.47
CA ARG A 190 -1.96 12.82 -9.54
C ARG A 190 -3.38 12.28 -9.59
N THR A 191 -3.55 11.04 -10.01
CA THR A 191 -4.82 10.34 -9.80
C THR A 191 -5.11 10.17 -8.32
N ASN A 192 -6.37 10.23 -7.93
CA ASN A 192 -6.80 10.10 -6.54
C ASN A 192 -6.56 8.69 -6.01
N ASP A 193 -6.88 7.68 -6.82
CA ASP A 193 -6.60 6.28 -6.49
C ASP A 193 -5.21 5.83 -6.97
N GLN A 194 -4.79 4.66 -6.52
CA GLN A 194 -3.53 4.03 -6.94
C GLN A 194 -3.74 2.96 -8.02
N MET A 195 -4.98 2.57 -8.30
CA MET A 195 -5.32 1.50 -9.22
C MET A 195 -5.16 1.88 -10.69
N HIS A 196 -5.36 3.16 -10.98
CA HIS A 196 -5.23 3.71 -12.33
C HIS A 196 -4.17 4.83 -12.33
N PRO A 197 -2.90 4.50 -12.08
CA PRO A 197 -1.85 5.51 -11.96
C PRO A 197 -1.60 6.16 -13.32
N ALA A 198 -2.16 7.33 -13.55
CA ALA A 198 -1.63 8.20 -14.60
C ALA A 198 -0.27 8.74 -14.14
N ARG A 199 0.60 9.01 -15.12
CA ARG A 199 1.88 9.66 -14.85
C ARG A 199 1.62 10.96 -14.08
N PRO A 200 2.25 11.17 -12.92
CA PRO A 200 2.08 12.41 -12.19
C PRO A 200 2.60 13.59 -13.02
N CYS A 201 1.88 14.71 -12.95
CA CYS A 201 2.32 15.96 -13.55
C CYS A 201 2.83 16.88 -12.44
N PHE A 202 4.10 17.29 -12.53
CA PHE A 202 4.73 18.25 -11.63
C PHE A 202 4.81 19.58 -12.36
N GLY A 203 4.07 20.56 -11.86
CA GLY A 203 3.90 21.83 -12.56
C GLY A 203 5.19 22.64 -12.71
N ASP A 204 6.16 22.47 -11.80
CA ASP A 204 7.46 23.16 -11.85
C ASP A 204 8.40 22.63 -12.95
N SER A 205 8.23 21.37 -13.34
CA SER A 205 9.08 20.70 -14.34
C SER A 205 8.32 20.27 -15.61
N ALA A 206 6.99 20.43 -15.61
CA ALA A 206 6.15 20.07 -16.74
C ALA A 206 6.32 21.07 -17.91
N THR A 207 6.37 20.55 -19.12
CA THR A 207 6.25 21.36 -20.33
C THR A 207 4.86 22.00 -20.44
N LYS A 208 4.73 23.04 -21.21
CA LYS A 208 3.44 23.68 -21.48
C LYS A 208 2.42 22.70 -22.05
N ALA A 209 2.84 21.79 -22.92
CA ALA A 209 1.97 20.77 -23.51
C ALA A 209 1.47 19.77 -22.46
N GLU A 210 2.34 19.29 -21.57
CA GLU A 210 1.97 18.40 -20.47
C GLU A 210 1.01 19.09 -19.50
N THR A 211 1.29 20.35 -19.16
CA THR A 211 0.41 21.14 -18.28
C THR A 211 -0.99 21.30 -18.88
N LEU A 212 -1.10 21.64 -20.16
CA LEU A 212 -2.40 21.76 -20.85
C LEU A 212 -3.13 20.41 -20.89
N SER A 213 -2.44 19.33 -21.25
CA SER A 213 -3.01 18.00 -21.29
C SER A 213 -3.52 17.55 -19.91
N MET A 214 -2.76 17.83 -18.86
CA MET A 214 -3.16 17.57 -17.48
C MET A 214 -4.40 18.37 -17.09
N LEU A 215 -4.43 19.68 -17.35
CA LEU A 215 -5.59 20.53 -17.04
C LEU A 215 -6.86 20.06 -17.78
N ASP A 216 -6.73 19.65 -19.04
CA ASP A 216 -7.85 19.08 -19.79
C ASP A 216 -8.34 17.74 -19.24
N ALA A 217 -7.43 16.88 -18.77
CA ALA A 217 -7.79 15.64 -18.12
C ALA A 217 -8.54 15.90 -16.79
N VAL A 218 -8.03 16.82 -15.98
CA VAL A 218 -8.67 17.21 -14.71
C VAL A 218 -10.04 17.85 -14.93
N ARG A 219 -10.21 18.70 -15.95
CA ARG A 219 -11.51 19.31 -16.28
C ARG A 219 -12.55 18.29 -16.70
N ARG A 220 -12.14 17.24 -17.44
CA ARG A 220 -13.05 16.16 -17.87
C ARG A 220 -13.53 15.28 -16.72
N ASP A 221 -12.67 15.02 -15.75
CA ASP A 221 -12.98 14.09 -14.66
C ASP A 221 -12.27 14.53 -13.36
N PRO A 222 -12.73 15.63 -12.74
CA PRO A 222 -12.05 16.23 -11.59
C PRO A 222 -12.03 15.32 -10.36
N GLU A 223 -12.99 14.39 -10.23
CA GLU A 223 -13.06 13.41 -9.13
C GLU A 223 -11.89 12.43 -9.13
N LYS A 224 -11.34 12.14 -10.32
CA LYS A 224 -10.21 11.22 -10.47
C LYS A 224 -8.87 11.82 -10.07
N PHE A 225 -8.80 13.12 -9.85
CA PHE A 225 -7.52 13.80 -9.63
C PHE A 225 -7.46 14.51 -8.29
N VAL A 226 -6.26 14.52 -7.76
CA VAL A 226 -5.88 15.35 -6.60
C VAL A 226 -4.71 16.25 -6.95
N ARG A 227 -4.70 17.43 -6.38
CA ARG A 227 -3.50 18.28 -6.37
C ARG A 227 -2.87 18.31 -4.99
N ARG A 228 -1.57 18.49 -4.95
CA ARG A 228 -0.78 18.70 -3.75
C ARG A 228 0.21 19.84 -4.00
N ASP A 229 0.46 20.66 -2.99
CA ASP A 229 1.52 21.65 -3.05
C ASP A 229 2.88 20.96 -3.27
N LEU A 230 3.69 21.50 -4.13
CA LEU A 230 5.07 21.07 -4.27
C LEU A 230 5.83 21.44 -3.00
N LEU A 231 6.44 20.45 -2.39
CA LEU A 231 7.26 20.67 -1.20
C LEU A 231 8.65 21.13 -1.63
N PRO A 232 9.22 22.14 -0.94
CA PRO A 232 10.62 22.50 -1.17
C PRO A 232 11.48 21.26 -0.81
N VAL A 233 12.29 20.82 -1.75
CA VAL A 233 13.26 19.75 -1.52
C VAL A 233 14.53 20.41 -1.02
N SER A 234 14.92 20.10 0.21
CA SER A 234 16.10 20.67 0.86
C SER A 234 17.44 20.09 0.36
N GLU A 235 17.36 18.99 -0.36
CA GLU A 235 18.53 18.27 -0.91
C GLU A 235 18.46 18.28 -2.44
N PRO A 236 19.63 18.32 -3.15
CA PRO A 236 19.70 18.26 -4.61
C PRO A 236 19.06 16.99 -5.20
N ARG A 237 18.90 15.94 -4.38
CA ARG A 237 18.27 14.68 -4.74
C ARG A 237 17.13 14.41 -3.76
N GLY A 238 15.92 14.31 -4.27
CA GLY A 238 14.75 13.95 -3.46
C GLY A 238 14.98 12.63 -2.71
N PHE A 239 14.64 12.60 -1.43
CA PHE A 239 14.72 11.41 -0.59
C PHE A 239 13.32 11.02 -0.12
N ASN A 240 12.99 9.74 -0.23
CA ASN A 240 11.76 9.19 0.30
C ASN A 240 12.08 8.02 1.24
N LEU A 241 11.56 8.08 2.45
CA LEU A 241 11.66 6.99 3.42
C LEU A 241 10.32 6.27 3.54
N ARG A 242 10.30 4.99 3.19
CA ARG A 242 9.16 4.11 3.44
C ARG A 242 9.36 3.39 4.77
N VAL A 243 8.53 3.71 5.73
CA VAL A 243 8.46 3.01 7.02
C VAL A 243 7.34 1.98 6.99
N PHE A 244 7.46 0.97 7.85
CA PHE A 244 6.46 -0.07 8.04
C PHE A 244 5.94 0.00 9.47
N SER A 245 4.69 -0.33 9.66
CA SER A 245 4.11 -0.46 11.00
C SER A 245 3.10 -1.61 11.01
N SER A 246 2.94 -2.21 12.16
CA SER A 246 1.94 -3.25 12.39
C SER A 246 1.24 -2.98 13.71
N MET A 247 -0.07 -3.24 13.73
CA MET A 247 -0.88 -3.25 14.94
C MET A 247 -1.30 -4.69 15.23
N GLY A 248 -0.76 -5.26 16.29
CA GLY A 248 -1.09 -6.60 16.78
C GLY A 248 -1.50 -6.50 18.22
N LYS A 249 -0.78 -7.17 19.13
CA LYS A 249 -0.93 -7.01 20.59
C LYS A 249 -0.55 -5.61 21.09
N GLY A 250 0.06 -4.81 20.21
CA GLY A 250 0.44 -3.42 20.39
C GLY A 250 0.93 -2.83 19.09
N PHE A 251 1.23 -1.52 19.09
CA PHE A 251 1.84 -0.85 17.94
C PHE A 251 3.32 -1.24 17.86
N TYR A 252 3.75 -1.60 16.66
CA TYR A 252 5.15 -1.87 16.34
C TYR A 252 5.59 -1.15 15.09
N MET A 253 6.74 -0.52 15.15
CA MET A 253 7.43 0.07 14.01
C MET A 253 8.92 -0.35 14.10
N PRO A 254 9.44 -1.06 13.08
CA PRO A 254 10.86 -1.41 13.06
C PRO A 254 11.74 -0.16 12.98
N ARG A 255 12.92 -0.23 13.55
CA ARG A 255 13.94 0.85 13.49
C ARG A 255 14.59 0.99 12.11
N CYS A 256 13.99 0.41 11.08
CA CYS A 256 14.49 0.49 9.72
C CYS A 256 13.37 0.76 8.74
N GLY A 257 13.71 1.36 7.61
CA GLY A 257 12.82 1.62 6.51
C GLY A 257 13.54 1.46 5.18
N ILE A 258 12.82 1.66 4.09
CA ILE A 258 13.38 1.66 2.74
C ILE A 258 13.54 3.10 2.30
N GLY A 259 14.79 3.55 2.15
CA GLY A 259 15.13 4.83 1.55
C GLY A 259 15.19 4.71 0.03
N ARG A 260 14.67 5.71 -0.66
CA ARG A 260 14.81 5.87 -2.11
C ARG A 260 15.32 7.26 -2.42
N HIS A 261 16.35 7.34 -3.25
CA HIS A 261 16.89 8.58 -3.77
C HIS A 261 16.42 8.78 -5.21
N CYS A 262 16.01 9.99 -5.55
CA CYS A 262 15.70 10.35 -6.92
C CYS A 262 17.01 10.54 -7.71
N GLN A 263 17.12 9.93 -8.89
CA GLN A 263 18.29 10.07 -9.76
C GLN A 263 18.23 11.31 -10.66
N SER A 264 17.09 11.95 -10.79
CA SER A 264 16.89 13.09 -11.69
C SER A 264 16.93 14.42 -10.96
N ASP A 265 17.63 15.38 -11.53
CA ASP A 265 17.83 16.74 -10.99
C ASP A 265 16.56 17.63 -10.93
N GLY A 266 15.38 17.08 -11.17
CA GLY A 266 14.18 17.92 -11.30
C GLY A 266 12.85 17.29 -10.93
N GLY A 267 12.79 16.12 -10.35
CA GLY A 267 11.50 15.47 -10.10
C GLY A 267 11.34 14.95 -8.68
N ALA A 268 10.35 15.45 -7.97
CA ALA A 268 9.94 14.92 -6.66
C ALA A 268 9.24 13.54 -6.75
N THR A 269 9.41 12.81 -7.87
CA THR A 269 8.85 11.48 -8.07
C THR A 269 9.93 10.44 -8.08
N LEU A 270 9.88 9.59 -7.08
CA LEU A 270 10.71 8.39 -7.05
C LEU A 270 10.08 7.34 -7.97
N ALA A 271 10.80 6.97 -9.03
CA ALA A 271 10.43 5.87 -9.91
C ALA A 271 10.78 4.52 -9.27
N ILE A 272 10.26 3.43 -9.82
CA ILE A 272 10.58 2.07 -9.36
C ILE A 272 12.08 1.75 -9.51
N ASN A 273 12.76 2.44 -10.43
CA ASN A 273 14.17 2.24 -10.77
C ASN A 273 15.14 3.17 -10.03
N ASP A 274 14.65 3.99 -9.08
CA ASP A 274 15.51 4.85 -8.27
C ASP A 274 16.38 4.01 -7.32
N ASP A 275 17.58 4.53 -6.99
CA ASP A 275 18.47 3.86 -6.07
C ASP A 275 17.79 3.59 -4.74
N VAL A 276 17.85 2.34 -4.31
CA VAL A 276 17.24 1.88 -3.06
C VAL A 276 18.34 1.62 -2.03
N SER A 277 18.23 2.24 -0.90
CA SER A 277 19.13 2.04 0.24
C SER A 277 18.35 1.64 1.49
N ALA A 278 18.96 0.83 2.35
CA ALA A 278 18.43 0.59 3.69
C ALA A 278 18.73 1.82 4.55
N CYS A 279 17.70 2.41 5.14
CA CYS A 279 17.84 3.52 6.07
C CYS A 279 17.50 3.06 7.48
N PHE A 280 18.35 3.44 8.42
CA PHE A 280 18.15 3.17 9.84
C PHE A 280 17.69 4.45 10.51
N VAL A 281 16.62 4.32 11.31
CA VAL A 281 16.15 5.39 12.18
C VAL A 281 16.77 5.11 13.55
N GLY A 282 17.75 5.95 13.93
CA GLY A 282 18.41 5.89 15.22
C GLY A 282 17.54 6.32 16.38
#